data_4d71cebb6c0ccda740c5be41e3cf5864
#
_entry.id   4d71cebb6c0ccda740c5be41e3cf5864
#
_cell.length_a   1.000
_cell.length_b   1.000
_cell.length_c   1.000
_cell.angle_alpha   90.00
_cell.angle_beta   90.00
_cell.angle_gamma   90.00
#
_symmetry.space_group_name_H-M   'P 1'
#
loop_
_entity.id
_entity.type
_entity.pdbx_description
1 polymer ?
#
loop_
_entity_poly.entity_id
_entity_poly.type
_entity_poly.pdbx_seq_one_letter_code
_entity_poly.pdbx_strand_id
1 'polypeptide(L)'
;GHVKDVLVEYLACGIDPEETTIYIQSDVPEIAELYLYLNMNAYMGELERSTSFKDKVRANPDNVNAGLLTYPVLMAADILIHRATKVPVGKDQEQHLEMARTFGNRFNRLYQNEYFPEPYAFTYSKSLVKVPGLDGKGKMGKSEGENNAVYLSDSPEIIRKKVLKAFTDGGPTSEFQD
;
A
#
# COMPACT_ATOMS: atom_id res chain seq x y z
N GLY A 1 -14.86 -2.60 16.16
CA GLY A 1 -14.59 -1.53 15.19
C GLY A 1 -13.67 -2.04 14.11
N HIS A 2 -13.44 -1.25 13.08
CA HIS A 2 -12.70 -1.65 11.86
C HIS A 2 -11.33 -2.29 12.08
N VAL A 3 -10.60 -1.91 13.13
CA VAL A 3 -9.29 -2.54 13.46
C VAL A 3 -9.45 -4.02 13.78
N LYS A 4 -10.48 -4.37 14.58
CA LYS A 4 -10.76 -5.75 14.93
C LYS A 4 -11.20 -6.57 13.73
N ASP A 5 -11.98 -5.98 12.84
CA ASP A 5 -12.46 -6.64 11.62
C ASP A 5 -11.30 -6.96 10.69
N VAL A 6 -10.37 -6.01 10.48
CA VAL A 6 -9.13 -6.22 9.70
C VAL A 6 -8.25 -7.31 10.31
N LEU A 7 -8.10 -7.33 11.65
CA LEU A 7 -7.33 -8.38 12.32
C LEU A 7 -7.94 -9.77 12.08
N VAL A 8 -9.27 -9.88 12.18
CA VAL A 8 -9.98 -11.15 11.88
C VAL A 8 -9.73 -11.59 10.44
N GLU A 9 -9.78 -10.67 9.49
CA GLU A 9 -9.49 -10.98 8.07
C GLU A 9 -8.04 -11.45 7.88
N TYR A 10 -7.06 -10.83 8.54
CA TYR A 10 -5.66 -11.26 8.47
C TYR A 10 -5.46 -12.68 8.99
N LEU A 11 -6.05 -12.99 10.15
CA LEU A 11 -5.98 -14.33 10.72
C LEU A 11 -6.71 -15.36 9.83
N ALA A 12 -7.87 -14.99 9.29
CA ALA A 12 -8.63 -15.86 8.37
C ALA A 12 -7.86 -16.13 7.05
N CYS A 13 -7.02 -15.19 6.61
CA CYS A 13 -6.13 -15.38 5.46
C CYS A 13 -4.90 -16.25 5.76
N GLY A 14 -4.73 -16.69 7.02
CA GLY A 14 -3.65 -17.60 7.40
C GLY A 14 -2.38 -16.90 7.91
N ILE A 15 -2.45 -15.61 8.27
CA ILE A 15 -1.33 -14.99 8.99
C ILE A 15 -1.29 -15.58 10.39
N ASP A 16 -0.17 -16.22 10.72
CA ASP A 16 0.06 -16.83 12.02
C ASP A 16 0.66 -15.78 12.98
N PRO A 17 -0.04 -15.44 14.07
CA PRO A 17 0.44 -14.47 15.05
C PRO A 17 1.64 -14.96 15.87
N GLU A 18 1.92 -16.28 15.91
CA GLU A 18 3.11 -16.83 16.55
C GLU A 18 4.38 -16.61 15.69
N GLU A 19 4.22 -16.50 14.38
CA GLU A 19 5.30 -16.28 13.42
C GLU A 19 5.39 -14.82 12.94
N THR A 20 4.28 -14.08 13.01
CA THR A 20 4.16 -12.74 12.42
C THR A 20 3.73 -11.71 13.47
N THR A 21 4.54 -10.69 13.67
CA THR A 21 4.16 -9.56 14.53
C THR A 21 3.09 -8.71 13.86
N ILE A 22 1.94 -8.60 14.50
CA ILE A 22 0.83 -7.72 14.09
C ILE A 22 0.63 -6.68 15.18
N TYR A 23 0.60 -5.42 14.80
CA TYR A 23 0.42 -4.32 15.76
C TYR A 23 -0.42 -3.19 15.17
N ILE A 24 -0.96 -2.34 16.02
CA ILE A 24 -1.63 -1.10 15.60
C ILE A 24 -0.58 0.01 15.56
N GLN A 25 -0.48 0.73 14.44
CA GLN A 25 0.53 1.78 14.23
C GLN A 25 0.55 2.79 15.38
N SER A 26 -0.62 3.20 15.89
CA SER A 26 -0.73 4.16 17.00
C SER A 26 -0.19 3.64 18.34
N ASP A 27 0.02 2.33 18.48
CA ASP A 27 0.57 1.74 19.69
C ASP A 27 2.12 1.75 19.71
N VAL A 28 2.72 2.23 18.61
CA VAL A 28 4.17 2.42 18.44
C VAL A 28 4.45 3.91 18.24
N PRO A 29 4.47 4.70 19.33
CA PRO A 29 4.65 6.16 19.25
C PRO A 29 5.99 6.57 18.63
N GLU A 30 6.99 5.70 18.68
CA GLU A 30 8.31 5.90 18.08
C GLU A 30 8.24 6.09 16.55
N ILE A 31 7.21 5.59 15.89
CA ILE A 31 6.97 5.85 14.46
C ILE A 31 6.75 7.35 14.22
N ALA A 32 5.93 7.99 15.05
CA ALA A 32 5.66 9.42 14.93
C ALA A 32 6.90 10.26 15.31
N GLU A 33 7.68 9.79 16.26
CA GLU A 33 8.94 10.43 16.64
C GLU A 33 9.97 10.34 15.50
N LEU A 34 10.17 9.15 14.95
CA LEU A 34 11.06 8.96 13.80
C LEU A 34 10.60 9.78 12.58
N TYR A 35 9.28 9.80 12.31
CA TYR A 35 8.72 10.65 11.27
C TYR A 35 9.10 12.12 11.45
N LEU A 36 9.07 12.64 12.67
CA LEU A 36 9.48 14.01 12.95
C LEU A 36 10.97 14.23 12.61
N TYR A 37 11.86 13.33 13.03
CA TYR A 37 13.30 13.43 12.73
C TYR A 37 13.57 13.33 11.22
N LEU A 38 12.88 12.44 10.52
CA LEU A 38 13.04 12.33 9.08
C LEU A 38 12.52 13.58 8.34
N ASN A 39 11.41 14.18 8.82
CA ASN A 39 10.88 15.43 8.24
C ASN A 39 11.88 16.60 8.33
N MET A 40 12.64 16.68 9.42
CA MET A 40 13.68 17.72 9.57
C MET A 40 14.77 17.62 8.48
N ASN A 41 14.87 16.47 7.83
CA ASN A 41 15.86 16.15 6.80
C ASN A 41 15.24 15.85 5.43
N ALA A 42 13.92 15.97 5.30
CA ALA A 42 13.21 15.80 4.02
C ALA A 42 13.13 17.15 3.30
N TYR A 43 13.68 17.23 2.09
CA TYR A 43 13.65 18.47 1.33
C TYR A 43 12.32 18.65 0.58
N MET A 44 11.76 19.85 0.68
CA MET A 44 10.51 20.22 0.00
C MET A 44 10.50 19.82 -1.48
N GLY A 45 11.56 20.16 -2.21
CA GLY A 45 11.65 19.82 -3.63
C GLY A 45 11.69 18.32 -3.96
N GLU A 46 12.08 17.45 -3.01
CA GLU A 46 11.97 16.00 -3.17
C GLU A 46 10.52 15.55 -3.00
N LEU A 47 9.84 16.05 -1.98
CA LEU A 47 8.45 15.72 -1.68
C LEU A 47 7.51 16.20 -2.79
N GLU A 48 7.68 17.44 -3.27
CA GLU A 48 6.87 18.03 -4.35
C GLU A 48 7.07 17.34 -5.70
N ARG A 49 8.24 16.76 -5.95
CA ARG A 49 8.50 16.01 -7.19
C ARG A 49 7.87 14.62 -7.21
N SER A 50 7.42 14.10 -6.07
CA SER A 50 6.76 12.80 -6.00
C SER A 50 5.56 12.76 -6.94
N THR A 51 5.48 11.71 -7.77
CA THR A 51 4.36 11.51 -8.70
C THR A 51 3.05 11.39 -7.93
N SER A 52 3.06 10.64 -6.84
CA SER A 52 1.88 10.43 -6.00
C SER A 52 1.36 11.73 -5.36
N PHE A 53 2.23 12.66 -4.99
CA PHE A 53 1.83 13.98 -4.51
C PHE A 53 1.13 14.77 -5.62
N LYS A 54 1.75 14.84 -6.81
CA LYS A 54 1.19 15.56 -7.96
C LYS A 54 -0.18 15.03 -8.38
N ASP A 55 -0.34 13.70 -8.38
CA ASP A 55 -1.60 13.07 -8.76
C ASP A 55 -2.70 13.36 -7.74
N LYS A 56 -2.38 13.34 -6.45
CA LYS A 56 -3.34 13.69 -5.38
C LYS A 56 -3.73 15.16 -5.39
N VAL A 57 -2.78 16.07 -5.67
CA VAL A 57 -3.06 17.50 -5.85
C VAL A 57 -4.00 17.72 -7.04
N ARG A 58 -3.78 17.03 -8.16
CA ARG A 58 -4.67 17.11 -9.33
C ARG A 58 -6.07 16.57 -9.04
N ALA A 59 -6.16 15.48 -8.29
CA ALA A 59 -7.44 14.85 -7.95
C ALA A 59 -8.27 15.67 -6.96
N ASN A 60 -7.64 16.42 -6.05
CA ASN A 60 -8.31 17.23 -5.05
C ASN A 60 -7.51 18.50 -4.72
N PRO A 61 -7.53 19.51 -5.60
CA PRO A 61 -6.74 20.73 -5.46
C PRO A 61 -7.12 21.58 -4.26
N ASP A 62 -8.35 21.46 -3.76
CA ASP A 62 -8.86 22.26 -2.64
C ASP A 62 -8.43 21.71 -1.27
N ASN A 63 -7.86 20.51 -1.23
CA ASN A 63 -7.42 19.86 0.02
C ASN A 63 -5.93 19.49 -0.01
N VAL A 64 -5.10 20.44 -0.41
CA VAL A 64 -3.63 20.29 -0.37
C VAL A 64 -3.12 20.76 0.98
N ASN A 65 -2.75 19.82 1.83
CA ASN A 65 -2.28 20.08 3.18
C ASN A 65 -0.89 19.47 3.46
N ALA A 66 -0.30 19.80 4.60
CA ALA A 66 1.01 19.32 4.97
C ALA A 66 1.09 17.79 5.05
N GLY A 67 0.03 17.13 5.55
CA GLY A 67 -0.01 15.67 5.61
C GLY A 67 0.04 15.02 4.23
N LEU A 68 -0.61 15.64 3.22
CA LEU A 68 -0.54 15.18 1.84
C LEU A 68 0.88 15.28 1.26
N LEU A 69 1.64 16.29 1.66
CA LEU A 69 3.02 16.46 1.24
C LEU A 69 3.97 15.49 1.95
N THR A 70 3.76 15.27 3.25
CA THR A 70 4.73 14.59 4.12
C THR A 70 4.39 13.13 4.43
N TYR A 71 3.24 12.58 3.97
CA TYR A 71 2.92 11.17 4.21
C TYR A 71 3.99 10.18 3.68
N PRO A 72 4.77 10.47 2.60
CA PRO A 72 5.84 9.56 2.19
C PRO A 72 6.97 9.45 3.24
N VAL A 73 7.14 10.50 4.05
CA VAL A 73 8.11 10.49 5.16
C VAL A 73 7.57 9.61 6.31
N LEU A 74 6.26 9.66 6.58
CA LEU A 74 5.64 8.75 7.56
C LEU A 74 5.74 7.30 7.11
N MET A 75 5.47 7.02 5.83
CA MET A 75 5.65 5.67 5.28
C MET A 75 7.11 5.20 5.38
N ALA A 76 8.06 6.09 5.17
CA ALA A 76 9.48 5.78 5.37
C ALA A 76 9.77 5.44 6.84
N ALA A 77 9.17 6.16 7.79
CA ALA A 77 9.30 5.86 9.22
C ALA A 77 8.73 4.49 9.57
N ASP A 78 7.55 4.13 9.04
CA ASP A 78 6.95 2.79 9.21
C ASP A 78 7.88 1.66 8.76
N ILE A 79 8.64 1.87 7.70
CA ILE A 79 9.56 0.88 7.13
C ILE A 79 10.88 0.85 7.90
N LEU A 80 11.47 2.03 8.12
CA LEU A 80 12.82 2.15 8.66
C LEU A 80 12.89 1.79 10.14
N ILE A 81 11.84 2.04 10.93
CA ILE A 81 11.82 1.72 12.36
C ILE A 81 12.00 0.21 12.61
N HIS A 82 11.52 -0.60 11.71
CA HIS A 82 11.67 -2.06 11.76
C HIS A 82 12.96 -2.55 11.12
N ARG A 83 13.80 -1.65 10.60
CA ARG A 83 15.00 -2.00 9.85
C ARG A 83 14.73 -3.01 8.74
N ALA A 84 13.57 -2.87 8.09
CA ALA A 84 13.10 -3.78 7.06
C ALA A 84 14.02 -3.70 5.83
N THR A 85 14.45 -4.87 5.35
CA THR A 85 15.25 -5.00 4.11
C THR A 85 14.39 -5.44 2.93
N LYS A 86 13.22 -6.06 3.20
CA LYS A 86 12.27 -6.52 2.18
C LYS A 86 10.88 -6.02 2.56
N VAL A 87 10.23 -5.32 1.64
CA VAL A 87 8.91 -4.72 1.87
C VAL A 87 7.97 -5.19 0.76
N PRO A 88 6.91 -5.97 1.10
CA PRO A 88 5.95 -6.41 0.11
C PRO A 88 5.05 -5.23 -0.30
N VAL A 89 5.27 -4.72 -1.50
CA VAL A 89 4.54 -3.59 -2.05
C VAL A 89 4.20 -3.81 -3.51
N GLY A 90 3.14 -3.15 -3.98
CA GLY A 90 2.84 -3.04 -5.40
C GLY A 90 3.83 -2.13 -6.13
N LYS A 91 3.90 -2.26 -7.44
CA LYS A 91 4.81 -1.48 -8.30
C LYS A 91 4.59 0.04 -8.16
N ASP A 92 3.37 0.46 -7.89
CA ASP A 92 2.99 1.86 -7.65
C ASP A 92 3.63 2.46 -6.39
N GLN A 93 4.13 1.62 -5.47
CA GLN A 93 4.79 2.03 -4.22
C GLN A 93 6.32 2.01 -4.29
N GLU A 94 6.92 1.61 -5.42
CA GLU A 94 8.39 1.54 -5.56
C GLU A 94 9.05 2.90 -5.34
N GLN A 95 8.43 4.00 -5.81
CA GLN A 95 8.93 5.36 -5.59
C GLN A 95 9.00 5.71 -4.09
N HIS A 96 8.02 5.29 -3.29
CA HIS A 96 8.04 5.52 -1.85
C HIS A 96 9.18 4.74 -1.16
N LEU A 97 9.52 3.55 -1.65
CA LEU A 97 10.67 2.81 -1.15
C LEU A 97 12.00 3.47 -1.53
N GLU A 98 12.11 4.07 -2.71
CA GLU A 98 13.28 4.88 -3.07
C GLU A 98 13.42 6.09 -2.15
N MET A 99 12.31 6.74 -1.82
CA MET A 99 12.30 7.84 -0.85
C MET A 99 12.73 7.35 0.54
N ALA A 100 12.23 6.20 0.99
CA ALA A 100 12.64 5.60 2.27
C ALA A 100 14.15 5.31 2.31
N ARG A 101 14.73 4.74 1.25
CA ARG A 101 16.19 4.57 1.12
C ARG A 101 16.93 5.90 1.20
N THR A 102 16.44 6.92 0.49
CA THR A 102 17.04 8.25 0.48
C THR A 102 17.06 8.86 1.88
N PHE A 103 15.95 8.77 2.61
CA PHE A 103 15.87 9.29 3.98
C PHE A 103 16.74 8.48 4.96
N GLY A 104 16.71 7.15 4.87
CA GLY A 104 17.57 6.29 5.70
C GLY A 104 19.06 6.53 5.47
N ASN A 105 19.49 6.59 4.21
CA ASN A 105 20.88 6.85 3.86
C ASN A 105 21.33 8.26 4.27
N ARG A 106 20.43 9.25 4.16
CA ARG A 106 20.73 10.61 4.64
C ARG A 106 20.87 10.64 6.15
N PHE A 107 20.01 9.97 6.89
CA PHE A 107 20.09 9.81 8.33
C PHE A 107 21.43 9.15 8.73
N ASN A 108 21.74 8.00 8.14
CA ASN A 108 22.99 7.29 8.40
C ASN A 108 24.23 8.18 8.19
N ARG A 109 24.24 8.95 7.10
CA ARG A 109 25.34 9.87 6.79
C ARG A 109 25.44 11.02 7.81
N LEU A 110 24.32 11.61 8.21
CA LEU A 110 24.30 12.73 9.16
C LEU A 110 24.80 12.31 10.53
N TYR A 111 24.43 11.11 10.97
CA TYR A 111 24.82 10.58 12.27
C TYR A 111 26.07 9.69 12.21
N GLN A 112 26.71 9.57 11.03
CA GLN A 112 27.92 8.75 10.80
C GLN A 112 27.79 7.32 11.32
N ASN A 113 26.62 6.71 11.07
CA ASN A 113 26.30 5.36 11.53
C ASN A 113 25.43 4.65 10.47
N GLU A 114 25.67 3.37 10.23
CA GLU A 114 24.85 2.52 9.37
C GLU A 114 23.67 1.93 10.15
N TYR A 115 22.80 2.81 10.67
CA TYR A 115 21.68 2.41 11.51
C TYR A 115 20.55 1.78 10.71
N PHE A 116 20.15 2.40 9.60
CA PHE A 116 19.06 1.91 8.75
C PHE A 116 19.61 1.15 7.54
N PRO A 117 19.24 -0.15 7.37
CA PRO A 117 19.50 -0.86 6.13
C PRO A 117 18.62 -0.31 4.99
N GLU A 118 18.99 -0.59 3.76
CA GLU A 118 18.19 -0.21 2.60
C GLU A 118 16.99 -1.15 2.41
N PRO A 119 15.75 -0.63 2.37
CA PRO A 119 14.57 -1.42 2.05
C PRO A 119 14.40 -1.59 0.54
N TYR A 120 14.07 -2.80 0.11
CA TYR A 120 13.78 -3.13 -1.28
C TYR A 120 12.40 -3.74 -1.44
N ALA A 121 11.76 -3.47 -2.58
CA ALA A 121 10.49 -4.08 -2.91
C ALA A 121 10.62 -5.60 -2.98
N PHE A 122 9.68 -6.30 -2.37
CA PHE A 122 9.57 -7.74 -2.42
C PHE A 122 8.27 -8.13 -3.10
N THR A 123 8.35 -9.00 -4.09
CA THR A 123 7.19 -9.55 -4.77
C THR A 123 7.35 -11.05 -4.96
N TYR A 124 6.27 -11.79 -4.73
CA TYR A 124 6.23 -13.23 -4.98
C TYR A 124 6.07 -13.56 -6.46
N SER A 125 5.61 -12.61 -7.27
CA SER A 125 5.37 -12.81 -8.71
C SER A 125 6.27 -11.93 -9.57
N LYS A 126 6.80 -12.51 -10.64
CA LYS A 126 7.58 -11.77 -11.65
C LYS A 126 6.68 -10.92 -12.58
N SER A 127 5.38 -11.16 -12.58
CA SER A 127 4.42 -10.45 -13.42
C SER A 127 3.38 -9.72 -12.57
N LEU A 128 3.06 -8.50 -12.97
CA LEU A 128 1.96 -7.73 -12.39
C LEU A 128 0.65 -8.33 -12.90
N VAL A 129 -0.14 -8.94 -12.02
CA VAL A 129 -1.47 -9.42 -12.36
C VAL A 129 -2.48 -8.36 -11.93
N LYS A 130 -3.16 -7.75 -12.90
CA LYS A 130 -4.34 -6.90 -12.64
C LYS A 130 -5.57 -7.79 -12.61
N VAL A 131 -6.26 -7.83 -11.50
CA VAL A 131 -7.56 -8.51 -11.39
C VAL A 131 -8.62 -7.57 -11.92
N PRO A 132 -9.37 -7.94 -12.97
CA PRO A 132 -10.45 -7.11 -13.50
C PRO A 132 -11.61 -7.03 -12.49
N GLY A 133 -12.30 -5.89 -12.49
CA GLY A 133 -13.53 -5.75 -11.73
C GLY A 133 -14.64 -6.68 -12.22
N LEU A 134 -15.53 -7.07 -11.32
CA LEU A 134 -16.68 -7.94 -11.66
C LEU A 134 -17.61 -7.29 -12.69
N ASP A 135 -17.60 -5.98 -12.81
CA ASP A 135 -18.36 -5.22 -13.81
C ASP A 135 -17.72 -5.16 -15.20
N GLY A 136 -16.56 -5.79 -15.37
CA GLY A 136 -15.77 -5.78 -16.60
C GLY A 136 -15.09 -4.44 -16.90
N LYS A 137 -15.16 -3.49 -15.97
CA LYS A 137 -14.58 -2.16 -16.13
C LYS A 137 -13.40 -1.95 -15.17
N GLY A 138 -12.24 -1.63 -15.71
CA GLY A 138 -11.07 -1.28 -14.91
C GLY A 138 -10.55 -2.43 -14.03
N LYS A 139 -10.01 -2.07 -12.86
CA LYS A 139 -9.47 -3.00 -11.86
C LYS A 139 -10.49 -3.30 -10.76
N MET A 140 -10.42 -4.48 -10.17
CA MET A 140 -11.13 -4.78 -8.93
C MET A 140 -10.62 -3.88 -7.80
N GLY A 141 -11.51 -3.18 -7.11
CA GLY A 141 -11.11 -2.30 -6.01
C GLY A 141 -12.29 -1.64 -5.30
N LYS A 142 -12.07 -1.25 -4.05
CA LYS A 142 -13.09 -0.59 -3.19
C LYS A 142 -13.58 0.74 -3.76
N SER A 143 -12.71 1.49 -4.43
CA SER A 143 -13.00 2.79 -5.04
C SER A 143 -13.90 2.70 -6.28
N GLU A 144 -14.05 1.53 -6.86
CA GLU A 144 -14.77 1.31 -8.11
C GLU A 144 -16.25 0.90 -7.89
N GLY A 145 -16.69 0.84 -6.63
CA GLY A 145 -18.07 0.51 -6.25
C GLY A 145 -18.25 -0.85 -5.60
N GLU A 146 -19.33 -0.99 -4.83
CA GLU A 146 -19.61 -2.19 -4.02
C GLU A 146 -19.75 -3.49 -4.82
N ASN A 147 -20.18 -3.41 -6.08
CA ASN A 147 -20.39 -4.58 -6.93
C ASN A 147 -19.17 -4.93 -7.80
N ASN A 148 -18.09 -4.14 -7.73
CA ASN A 148 -16.89 -4.36 -8.52
C ASN A 148 -15.97 -5.45 -7.95
N ALA A 149 -16.10 -5.74 -6.65
CA ALA A 149 -15.22 -6.68 -5.94
C ALA A 149 -16.00 -7.63 -5.03
N VAL A 150 -15.47 -8.83 -4.83
CA VAL A 150 -15.85 -9.72 -3.72
C VAL A 150 -14.97 -9.36 -2.54
N TYR A 151 -15.60 -9.09 -1.40
CA TYR A 151 -14.90 -8.81 -0.13
C TYR A 151 -14.85 -10.07 0.73
N LEU A 152 -13.80 -10.17 1.55
CA LEU A 152 -13.67 -11.28 2.51
C LEU A 152 -14.81 -11.30 3.54
N SER A 153 -15.39 -10.13 3.84
CA SER A 153 -16.53 -9.97 4.72
C SER A 153 -17.89 -10.18 4.07
N ASP A 154 -17.95 -10.44 2.76
CA ASP A 154 -19.23 -10.71 2.07
C ASP A 154 -19.82 -12.05 2.53
N SER A 155 -21.13 -12.08 2.79
CA SER A 155 -21.82 -13.36 3.02
C SER A 155 -21.88 -14.21 1.75
N PRO A 156 -22.06 -15.53 1.88
CA PRO A 156 -22.22 -16.43 0.71
C PRO A 156 -23.31 -15.98 -0.26
N GLU A 157 -24.41 -15.42 0.24
CA GLU A 157 -25.52 -14.91 -0.57
C GLU A 157 -25.09 -13.67 -1.37
N ILE A 158 -24.33 -12.77 -0.74
CA ILE A 158 -23.79 -11.55 -1.39
C ILE A 158 -22.78 -11.97 -2.46
N ILE A 159 -21.86 -12.88 -2.15
CA ILE A 159 -20.89 -13.41 -3.10
C ILE A 159 -21.61 -13.99 -4.31
N ARG A 160 -22.59 -14.88 -4.09
CA ARG A 160 -23.39 -15.48 -5.16
C ARG A 160 -24.06 -14.44 -6.03
N LYS A 161 -24.67 -13.42 -5.42
CA LYS A 161 -25.33 -12.32 -6.14
C LYS A 161 -24.36 -11.52 -7.00
N LYS A 162 -23.17 -11.22 -6.47
CA LYS A 162 -22.12 -10.50 -7.20
C LYS A 162 -21.62 -11.33 -8.39
N VAL A 163 -21.32 -12.61 -8.18
CA VAL A 163 -20.83 -13.52 -9.23
C VAL A 163 -21.87 -13.72 -10.34
N LEU A 164 -23.15 -13.89 -9.99
CA LEU A 164 -24.22 -14.03 -10.99
C LEU A 164 -24.44 -12.77 -11.84
N LYS A 165 -24.04 -11.61 -11.33
CA LYS A 165 -24.12 -10.33 -12.04
C LYS A 165 -22.80 -9.91 -12.69
N ALA A 166 -21.73 -10.68 -12.49
CA ALA A 166 -20.44 -10.37 -13.04
C ALA A 166 -20.50 -10.34 -14.58
N PHE A 167 -19.74 -9.42 -15.13
CA PHE A 167 -19.55 -9.34 -16.57
C PHE A 167 -18.80 -10.60 -17.04
N THR A 168 -19.37 -11.31 -17.99
CA THR A 168 -18.74 -12.44 -18.67
C THR A 168 -18.54 -12.08 -20.14
N ASP A 169 -17.50 -12.60 -20.76
CA ASP A 169 -17.37 -12.48 -22.21
C ASP A 169 -18.48 -13.26 -22.94
N GLY A 170 -18.64 -13.00 -24.23
CA GLY A 170 -19.63 -13.67 -25.07
C GLY A 170 -19.26 -15.13 -25.42
N GLY A 171 -18.24 -15.69 -24.78
CA GLY A 171 -17.65 -16.98 -25.12
C GLY A 171 -16.58 -16.87 -26.21
N PRO A 172 -15.90 -17.96 -26.53
CA PRO A 172 -14.82 -17.96 -27.53
C PRO A 172 -15.37 -17.56 -28.89
N THR A 173 -14.70 -16.60 -29.54
CA THR A 173 -15.03 -16.13 -30.89
C THR A 173 -14.27 -16.89 -31.98
N SER A 174 -13.34 -17.79 -31.59
CA SER A 174 -12.59 -18.69 -32.47
C SER A 174 -12.25 -20.00 -31.76
N GLU A 175 -11.99 -21.07 -32.52
CA GLU A 175 -11.57 -22.40 -31.98
C GLU A 175 -10.24 -22.38 -31.20
N PHE A 176 -9.57 -21.24 -31.12
CA PHE A 176 -8.26 -21.06 -30.46
C PHE A 176 -8.32 -20.15 -29.21
N GLN A 177 -9.51 -19.79 -28.73
CA GLN A 177 -9.70 -19.08 -27.47
C GLN A 177 -10.04 -20.10 -26.37
N ASP A 178 -9.01 -20.75 -25.85
CA ASP A 178 -9.09 -21.51 -24.59
C ASP A 178 -8.82 -20.62 -23.37
#